data_b2dd88929c3ae7617c73eb663aa2475d
#
_entry.id   b2dd88929c3ae7617c73eb663aa2475d
#
_cell.length_a   1.000
_cell.length_b   1.000
_cell.length_c   1.000
_cell.angle_alpha   90.00
_cell.angle_beta   90.00
_cell.angle_gamma   90.00
#
_symmetry.space_group_name_H-M   'P 1'
#
loop_
_entity.id
_entity.type
_entity.pdbx_description
1 polymer ?
#
loop_
_entity_poly.entity_id
_entity_poly.type
_entity_poly.pdbx_seq_one_letter_code
_entity_poly.pdbx_strand_id
1 'polypeptide(L)'
;MAKFTSEEKLQAALRYLKGTESSHEIAKSIGTDHKAILNWAKQYEYNGVEAFVKRYTNYSTQFKLDVLNFMIENGTSLNETAAIFGIASQSTIRQWRKQFESKGFDALQSKKKGRPSMKKETNKQPKQVLVEGSPEALQAEINRLRMENEYLKKLNALVQAKEKSPKKTK
;
A
#
# COMPACT_ATOMS: atom_id res chain seq x y z
N MET A 1 14.16 1.50 16.79
CA MET A 1 15.15 1.75 15.70
C MET A 1 14.98 0.69 14.62
N ALA A 2 15.26 1.02 13.35
CA ALA A 2 15.25 -0.01 12.30
C ALA A 2 16.46 -0.94 12.50
N LYS A 3 16.24 -2.26 12.39
CA LYS A 3 17.27 -3.27 12.60
C LYS A 3 18.46 -3.16 11.62
N PHE A 4 18.20 -2.62 10.41
CA PHE A 4 19.17 -2.48 9.33
C PHE A 4 19.19 -1.06 8.78
N THR A 5 20.38 -0.56 8.46
CA THR A 5 20.59 0.74 7.83
C THR A 5 20.19 0.71 6.34
N SER A 6 20.07 1.86 5.72
CA SER A 6 19.80 1.97 4.26
C SER A 6 20.95 1.37 3.44
N GLU A 7 22.19 1.58 3.89
CA GLU A 7 23.38 1.06 3.21
C GLU A 7 23.47 -0.46 3.29
N GLU A 8 23.21 -1.07 4.44
CA GLU A 8 23.20 -2.53 4.61
C GLU A 8 22.17 -3.19 3.69
N LYS A 9 20.98 -2.59 3.56
CA LYS A 9 19.95 -3.10 2.65
C LYS A 9 20.36 -2.98 1.19
N LEU A 10 20.99 -1.85 0.82
CA LEU A 10 21.48 -1.62 -0.53
C LEU A 10 22.59 -2.62 -0.89
N GLN A 11 23.56 -2.80 -0.01
CA GLN A 11 24.66 -3.74 -0.22
C GLN A 11 24.14 -5.18 -0.35
N ALA A 12 23.19 -5.59 0.50
CA ALA A 12 22.59 -6.91 0.43
C ALA A 12 21.82 -7.13 -0.88
N ALA A 13 21.07 -6.12 -1.35
CA ALA A 13 20.37 -6.18 -2.62
C ALA A 13 21.34 -6.29 -3.81
N LEU A 14 22.42 -5.50 -3.82
CA LEU A 14 23.44 -5.54 -4.87
C LEU A 14 24.21 -6.88 -4.91
N ARG A 15 24.55 -7.46 -3.75
CA ARG A 15 25.21 -8.78 -3.67
C ARG A 15 24.32 -9.85 -4.30
N TYR A 16 23.02 -9.83 -3.99
CA TYR A 16 22.06 -10.77 -4.58
C TYR A 16 21.92 -10.59 -6.09
N LEU A 17 21.78 -9.36 -6.58
CA LEU A 17 21.61 -9.06 -8.01
C LEU A 17 22.85 -9.36 -8.85
N LYS A 18 24.05 -9.31 -8.26
CA LYS A 18 25.29 -9.75 -8.91
C LYS A 18 25.33 -11.27 -9.16
N GLY A 19 24.46 -12.04 -8.49
CA GLY A 19 24.36 -13.48 -8.69
C GLY A 19 25.52 -14.31 -8.08
N THR A 20 26.40 -13.69 -7.29
CA THR A 20 27.55 -14.36 -6.68
C THR A 20 27.18 -15.15 -5.43
N GLU A 21 26.10 -14.75 -4.75
CA GLU A 21 25.65 -15.33 -3.49
C GLU A 21 24.15 -15.57 -3.51
N SER A 22 23.70 -16.63 -2.87
CA SER A 22 22.25 -16.90 -2.73
C SER A 22 21.61 -16.00 -1.68
N SER A 23 20.29 -15.78 -1.80
CA SER A 23 19.54 -14.99 -0.81
C SER A 23 19.66 -15.57 0.62
N HIS A 24 19.83 -16.88 0.75
CA HIS A 24 20.00 -17.56 2.05
C HIS A 24 21.37 -17.30 2.66
N GLU A 25 22.42 -17.33 1.87
CA GLU A 25 23.80 -17.05 2.32
C GLU A 25 23.95 -15.61 2.78
N ILE A 26 23.43 -14.65 1.98
CA ILE A 26 23.41 -13.25 2.34
C ILE A 26 22.61 -13.03 3.63
N ALA A 27 21.43 -13.63 3.72
CA ALA A 27 20.57 -13.52 4.89
C ALA A 27 21.25 -14.04 6.16
N LYS A 28 21.96 -15.18 6.05
CA LYS A 28 22.73 -15.75 7.15
C LYS A 28 23.89 -14.84 7.57
N SER A 29 24.60 -14.22 6.61
CA SER A 29 25.75 -13.34 6.89
C SER A 29 25.37 -12.07 7.66
N ILE A 30 24.17 -11.53 7.43
CA ILE A 30 23.68 -10.28 8.06
C ILE A 30 22.62 -10.49 9.16
N GLY A 31 22.23 -11.74 9.42
CA GLY A 31 21.27 -12.10 10.47
C GLY A 31 19.83 -11.67 10.17
N THR A 32 19.36 -11.90 8.95
CA THR A 32 17.99 -11.61 8.50
C THR A 32 17.32 -12.81 7.83
N ASP A 33 16.08 -12.64 7.39
CA ASP A 33 15.35 -13.63 6.59
C ASP A 33 15.69 -13.47 5.09
N HIS A 34 15.87 -14.57 4.36
CA HIS A 34 16.09 -14.59 2.92
C HIS A 34 15.00 -13.83 2.13
N LYS A 35 13.75 -13.84 2.63
CA LYS A 35 12.65 -13.06 2.03
C LYS A 35 12.88 -11.55 2.09
N ALA A 36 13.59 -11.07 3.12
CA ALA A 36 13.95 -9.66 3.21
C ALA A 36 14.94 -9.28 2.10
N ILE A 37 15.91 -10.15 1.79
CA ILE A 37 16.88 -9.93 0.70
C ILE A 37 16.14 -9.85 -0.64
N LEU A 38 15.25 -10.79 -0.93
CA LEU A 38 14.44 -10.78 -2.16
C LEU A 38 13.59 -9.51 -2.29
N ASN A 39 12.99 -9.06 -1.18
CA ASN A 39 12.22 -7.81 -1.18
C ASN A 39 13.10 -6.58 -1.43
N TRP A 40 14.29 -6.51 -0.84
CA TRP A 40 15.23 -5.41 -1.06
C TRP A 40 15.75 -5.41 -2.50
N ALA A 41 16.05 -6.58 -3.07
CA ALA A 41 16.44 -6.69 -4.46
C ALA A 41 15.33 -6.16 -5.40
N LYS A 42 14.09 -6.61 -5.21
CA LYS A 42 12.96 -6.10 -5.99
C LYS A 42 12.76 -4.58 -5.83
N GLN A 43 12.86 -4.06 -4.61
CA GLN A 43 12.76 -2.62 -4.38
C GLN A 43 13.86 -1.86 -5.12
N TYR A 44 15.07 -2.40 -5.16
CA TYR A 44 16.18 -1.81 -5.89
C TYR A 44 15.95 -1.84 -7.40
N GLU A 45 15.45 -2.95 -7.97
CA GLU A 45 15.16 -3.09 -9.40
C GLU A 45 14.16 -2.02 -9.88
N TYR A 46 13.12 -1.72 -9.11
CA TYR A 46 12.09 -0.75 -9.49
C TYR A 46 12.44 0.70 -9.16
N ASN A 47 13.13 0.95 -8.06
CA ASN A 47 13.34 2.32 -7.53
C ASN A 47 14.82 2.71 -7.36
N GLY A 48 15.75 1.82 -7.70
CA GLY A 48 17.18 2.08 -7.53
C GLY A 48 17.57 2.35 -6.07
N VAL A 49 18.58 3.18 -5.88
CA VAL A 49 19.09 3.59 -4.55
C VAL A 49 18.03 4.31 -3.72
N GLU A 50 17.12 5.03 -4.37
CA GLU A 50 16.03 5.79 -3.76
C GLU A 50 15.08 4.93 -2.91
N ALA A 51 14.99 3.60 -3.19
CA ALA A 51 14.18 2.65 -2.43
C ALA A 51 14.51 2.63 -0.94
N PHE A 52 15.76 2.90 -0.58
CA PHE A 52 16.27 2.78 0.78
C PHE A 52 16.38 4.11 1.52
N VAL A 53 16.13 5.23 0.83
CA VAL A 53 16.09 6.55 1.47
C VAL A 53 14.86 6.62 2.37
N LYS A 54 15.06 6.94 3.64
CA LYS A 54 13.97 7.12 4.60
C LYS A 54 13.11 8.31 4.15
N ARG A 55 11.92 8.02 3.66
CA ARG A 55 10.89 9.02 3.35
C ARG A 55 9.82 8.97 4.44
N TYR A 56 9.49 10.12 5.00
CA TYR A 56 8.27 10.24 5.80
C TYR A 56 7.09 10.36 4.82
N THR A 57 6.38 9.26 4.62
CA THR A 57 5.33 9.19 3.61
C THR A 57 3.95 9.18 4.26
N ASN A 58 3.23 10.29 4.11
CA ASN A 58 1.79 10.30 4.28
C ASN A 58 1.16 10.02 2.91
N TYR A 59 0.57 8.85 2.76
CA TYR A 59 -0.12 8.47 1.54
C TYR A 59 -1.52 9.09 1.52
N SER A 60 -1.87 9.78 0.42
CA SER A 60 -3.22 10.29 0.21
C SER A 60 -4.22 9.14 0.04
N THR A 61 -5.49 9.42 0.26
CA THR A 61 -6.56 8.42 0.06
C THR A 61 -6.62 7.95 -1.39
N GLN A 62 -6.47 8.88 -2.34
CA GLN A 62 -6.44 8.57 -3.76
C GLN A 62 -5.27 7.64 -4.10
N PHE A 63 -4.05 7.96 -3.65
CA PHE A 63 -2.89 7.11 -3.88
C PHE A 63 -3.09 5.66 -3.37
N LYS A 64 -3.69 5.51 -2.17
CA LYS A 64 -3.98 4.17 -1.63
C LYS A 64 -4.96 3.40 -2.54
N LEU A 65 -5.97 4.10 -3.07
CA LEU A 65 -6.93 3.51 -4.00
C LEU A 65 -6.28 3.11 -5.32
N ASP A 66 -5.43 4.00 -5.88
CA ASP A 66 -4.70 3.73 -7.12
C ASP A 66 -3.80 2.50 -7.01
N VAL A 67 -3.10 2.36 -5.87
CA VAL A 67 -2.28 1.17 -5.57
C VAL A 67 -3.13 -0.10 -5.52
N LEU A 68 -4.31 -0.05 -4.87
CA LEU A 68 -5.22 -1.20 -4.80
C LEU A 68 -5.80 -1.55 -6.17
N ASN A 69 -6.20 -0.56 -6.96
CA ASN A 69 -6.69 -0.75 -8.33
C ASN A 69 -5.62 -1.36 -9.22
N PHE A 70 -4.41 -0.81 -9.20
CA PHE A 70 -3.28 -1.33 -9.96
C PHE A 70 -3.02 -2.81 -9.65
N MET A 71 -3.01 -3.18 -8.36
CA MET A 71 -2.81 -4.55 -7.93
C MET A 71 -3.88 -5.50 -8.50
N ILE A 72 -5.13 -5.03 -8.58
CA ILE A 72 -6.26 -5.81 -9.11
C ILE A 72 -6.17 -5.92 -10.64
N GLU A 73 -5.92 -4.82 -11.34
CA GLU A 73 -5.87 -4.76 -12.80
C GLU A 73 -4.73 -5.59 -13.39
N ASN A 74 -3.56 -5.53 -12.75
CA ASN A 74 -2.36 -6.20 -13.24
C ASN A 74 -2.12 -7.57 -12.58
N GLY A 75 -2.93 -7.97 -11.60
CA GLY A 75 -2.77 -9.24 -10.88
C GLY A 75 -1.43 -9.35 -10.11
N THR A 76 -0.82 -8.22 -9.76
CA THR A 76 0.49 -8.18 -9.11
C THR A 76 0.42 -8.62 -7.66
N SER A 77 1.50 -9.21 -7.16
CA SER A 77 1.63 -9.60 -5.75
C SER A 77 1.80 -8.38 -4.86
N LEU A 78 1.48 -8.51 -3.55
CA LEU A 78 1.67 -7.43 -2.57
C LEU A 78 3.12 -6.92 -2.51
N ASN A 79 4.09 -7.82 -2.65
CA ASN A 79 5.52 -7.46 -2.64
C ASN A 79 5.91 -6.67 -3.89
N GLU A 80 5.43 -7.10 -5.03
CA GLU A 80 5.69 -6.47 -6.31
C GLU A 80 5.02 -5.10 -6.41
N THR A 81 3.75 -5.01 -6.03
CA THR A 81 3.04 -3.72 -5.94
C THR A 81 3.77 -2.76 -4.99
N ALA A 82 4.25 -3.25 -3.83
CA ALA A 82 5.01 -2.42 -2.91
C ALA A 82 6.32 -1.91 -3.52
N ALA A 83 7.01 -2.75 -4.29
CA ALA A 83 8.23 -2.37 -4.98
C ALA A 83 7.95 -1.33 -6.08
N ILE A 84 6.95 -1.55 -6.94
CA ILE A 84 6.57 -0.63 -8.04
C ILE A 84 6.24 0.77 -7.50
N PHE A 85 5.46 0.86 -6.44
CA PHE A 85 5.01 2.14 -5.86
C PHE A 85 5.98 2.71 -4.80
N GLY A 86 7.15 2.12 -4.58
CA GLY A 86 8.12 2.57 -3.59
C GLY A 86 7.61 2.53 -2.15
N ILE A 87 6.71 1.59 -1.83
CA ILE A 87 6.14 1.42 -0.50
C ILE A 87 7.06 0.52 0.30
N ALA A 88 7.56 1.01 1.44
CA ALA A 88 8.58 0.33 2.23
C ALA A 88 8.18 -1.08 2.73
N SER A 89 6.88 -1.37 2.86
CA SER A 89 6.39 -2.66 3.35
C SER A 89 5.08 -3.08 2.68
N GLN A 90 5.03 -4.32 2.22
CA GLN A 90 3.81 -4.96 1.72
C GLN A 90 2.67 -5.00 2.76
N SER A 91 3.00 -5.01 4.05
CA SER A 91 2.00 -5.01 5.12
C SER A 91 1.14 -3.76 5.10
N THR A 92 1.67 -2.63 4.61
CA THR A 92 0.95 -1.38 4.42
C THR A 92 -0.18 -1.56 3.40
N ILE A 93 0.11 -2.17 2.24
CA ILE A 93 -0.90 -2.43 1.20
C ILE A 93 -1.93 -3.44 1.71
N ARG A 94 -1.49 -4.50 2.41
CA ARG A 94 -2.40 -5.48 3.02
C ARG A 94 -3.36 -4.81 4.01
N GLN A 95 -2.87 -3.84 4.80
CA GLN A 95 -3.70 -3.10 5.74
C GLN A 95 -4.71 -2.20 5.02
N TRP A 96 -4.31 -1.49 3.95
CA TRP A 96 -5.22 -0.68 3.13
C TRP A 96 -6.30 -1.53 2.49
N ARG A 97 -5.93 -2.67 1.91
CA ARG A 97 -6.87 -3.63 1.34
C ARG A 97 -7.91 -4.09 2.39
N LYS A 98 -7.46 -4.52 3.56
CA LYS A 98 -8.35 -4.92 4.66
C LYS A 98 -9.26 -3.78 5.13
N GLN A 99 -8.74 -2.56 5.22
CA GLN A 99 -9.55 -1.39 5.58
C GLN A 99 -10.61 -1.10 4.52
N PHE A 100 -10.22 -1.14 3.26
CA PHE A 100 -11.14 -0.91 2.15
C PHE A 100 -12.25 -1.98 2.08
N GLU A 101 -11.90 -3.27 2.19
CA GLU A 101 -12.83 -4.39 2.22
C GLU A 101 -13.84 -4.32 3.39
N SER A 102 -13.43 -3.78 4.54
CA SER A 102 -14.26 -3.73 5.75
C SER A 102 -15.18 -2.52 5.84
N LYS A 103 -14.74 -1.36 5.36
CA LYS A 103 -15.43 -0.07 5.59
C LYS A 103 -15.44 0.84 4.36
N GLY A 104 -15.04 0.35 3.19
CA GLY A 104 -15.02 1.10 1.94
C GLY A 104 -13.99 2.23 1.91
N PHE A 105 -14.25 3.18 1.02
CA PHE A 105 -13.36 4.31 0.73
C PHE A 105 -13.02 5.17 1.95
N ASP A 106 -13.99 5.41 2.85
CA ASP A 106 -13.80 6.27 4.02
C ASP A 106 -12.77 5.72 5.01
N ALA A 107 -12.57 4.40 5.03
CA ALA A 107 -11.56 3.77 5.86
C ALA A 107 -10.12 4.07 5.43
N LEU A 108 -9.92 4.44 4.15
CA LEU A 108 -8.61 4.81 3.63
C LEU A 108 -8.22 6.24 4.00
N GLN A 109 -9.16 7.06 4.46
CA GLN A 109 -8.87 8.42 4.91
C GLN A 109 -7.91 8.40 6.10
N SER A 110 -6.92 9.30 6.06
CA SER A 110 -5.96 9.44 7.15
C SER A 110 -6.64 10.00 8.39
N LYS A 111 -6.82 9.17 9.41
CA LYS A 111 -7.29 9.63 10.71
C LYS A 111 -6.18 10.43 11.39
N LYS A 112 -6.51 11.59 11.95
CA LYS A 112 -5.56 12.35 12.78
C LYS A 112 -5.08 11.47 13.93
N LYS A 113 -3.77 11.18 13.96
CA LYS A 113 -3.14 10.54 15.12
C LYS A 113 -3.09 11.57 16.25
N GLY A 114 -3.70 11.26 17.36
CA GLY A 114 -3.60 12.07 18.57
C GLY A 114 -4.55 11.55 19.64
N ARG A 115 -4.11 11.63 20.91
CA ARG A 115 -4.99 11.49 22.08
C ARG A 115 -6.10 12.52 21.91
N PRO A 116 -7.40 12.18 22.07
CA PRO A 116 -8.45 13.20 22.09
C PRO A 116 -8.07 14.22 23.14
N SER A 117 -7.89 15.47 22.74
CA SER A 117 -7.65 16.58 23.65
C SER A 117 -8.84 16.63 24.60
N MET A 118 -8.58 16.52 25.91
CA MET A 118 -9.58 16.87 26.90
C MET A 118 -10.07 18.28 26.57
N LYS A 119 -11.35 18.40 26.25
CA LYS A 119 -11.99 19.62 25.81
C LYS A 119 -11.66 20.79 26.74
N LYS A 120 -10.88 21.75 26.27
CA LYS A 120 -11.11 23.15 26.55
C LYS A 120 -12.01 23.65 25.42
N GLU A 121 -13.22 24.01 25.77
CA GLU A 121 -14.12 24.73 24.87
C GLU A 121 -13.46 26.07 24.56
N THR A 122 -12.90 26.20 23.38
CA THR A 122 -12.57 27.49 22.81
C THR A 122 -12.83 27.39 21.30
N ASN A 123 -13.86 28.10 20.90
CA ASN A 123 -14.17 28.59 19.55
C ASN A 123 -13.65 27.74 18.37
N LYS A 124 -14.45 26.77 17.97
CA LYS A 124 -14.32 26.17 16.65
C LYS A 124 -14.88 27.17 15.64
N GLN A 125 -14.01 27.75 14.82
CA GLN A 125 -14.44 28.16 13.49
C GLN A 125 -15.11 26.94 12.82
N PRO A 126 -16.28 27.08 12.22
CA PRO A 126 -16.96 25.95 11.61
C PRO A 126 -16.06 25.44 10.47
N LYS A 127 -15.63 24.19 10.57
CA LYS A 127 -15.35 23.43 9.34
C LYS A 127 -16.59 23.69 8.48
N GLN A 128 -16.36 24.04 7.22
CA GLN A 128 -17.42 23.98 6.22
C GLN A 128 -17.97 22.56 6.27
N VAL A 129 -19.00 22.38 7.06
CA VAL A 129 -19.91 21.26 6.95
C VAL A 129 -20.59 21.56 5.62
N LEU A 130 -20.16 20.84 4.58
CA LEU A 130 -20.91 20.82 3.33
C LEU A 130 -22.34 20.50 3.77
N VAL A 131 -23.21 21.48 3.61
CA VAL A 131 -24.63 21.33 4.00
C VAL A 131 -25.13 20.12 3.24
N GLU A 132 -25.69 19.12 3.94
CA GLU A 132 -26.30 17.97 3.28
C GLU A 132 -27.27 18.49 2.22
N GLY A 133 -27.02 18.11 0.94
CA GLY A 133 -27.80 18.60 -0.21
C GLY A 133 -27.16 19.75 -0.99
N SER A 134 -25.99 20.29 -0.60
CA SER A 134 -25.29 21.27 -1.45
C SER A 134 -24.76 20.59 -2.72
N PRO A 135 -24.71 21.31 -3.86
CA PRO A 135 -24.19 20.75 -5.13
C PRO A 135 -22.77 20.18 -4.98
N GLU A 136 -21.92 20.82 -4.19
CA GLU A 136 -20.54 20.38 -3.92
C GLU A 136 -20.52 19.09 -3.10
N ALA A 137 -21.39 18.96 -2.10
CA ALA A 137 -21.52 17.76 -1.28
C ALA A 137 -22.02 16.58 -2.13
N LEU A 138 -23.03 16.81 -2.96
CA LEU A 138 -23.56 15.80 -3.88
C LEU A 138 -22.51 15.38 -4.92
N GLN A 139 -21.76 16.31 -5.48
CA GLN A 139 -20.69 16.00 -6.41
C GLN A 139 -19.56 15.19 -5.78
N ALA A 140 -19.18 15.51 -4.55
CA ALA A 140 -18.19 14.74 -3.80
C ALA A 140 -18.67 13.30 -3.53
N GLU A 141 -19.96 13.15 -3.18
CA GLU A 141 -20.57 11.84 -2.96
C GLU A 141 -20.68 11.03 -4.25
N ILE A 142 -21.07 11.64 -5.36
CA ILE A 142 -21.10 10.99 -6.68
C ILE A 142 -19.71 10.48 -7.06
N ASN A 143 -18.67 11.30 -6.87
CA ASN A 143 -17.30 10.89 -7.19
C ASN A 143 -16.84 9.73 -6.31
N ARG A 144 -17.18 9.76 -5.02
CA ARG A 144 -16.92 8.67 -4.07
C ARG A 144 -17.56 7.35 -4.54
N LEU A 145 -18.86 7.40 -4.82
CA LEU A 145 -19.62 6.23 -5.24
C LEU A 145 -19.17 5.69 -6.61
N ARG A 146 -18.76 6.54 -7.52
CA ARG A 146 -18.18 6.09 -8.81
C ARG A 146 -16.91 5.30 -8.60
N MET A 147 -15.98 5.79 -7.79
CA MET A 147 -14.72 5.10 -7.50
C MET A 147 -14.96 3.76 -6.79
N GLU A 148 -15.89 3.71 -5.85
CA GLU A 148 -16.25 2.48 -5.16
C GLU A 148 -16.89 1.46 -6.12
N ASN A 149 -17.78 1.90 -6.99
CA ASN A 149 -18.41 1.04 -8.00
C ASN A 149 -17.38 0.48 -9.00
N GLU A 150 -16.42 1.27 -9.45
CA GLU A 150 -15.35 0.79 -10.33
C GLU A 150 -14.51 -0.30 -9.66
N TYR A 151 -14.14 -0.08 -8.40
CA TYR A 151 -13.40 -1.08 -7.64
C TYR A 151 -14.20 -2.40 -7.51
N LEU A 152 -15.47 -2.30 -7.12
CA LEU A 152 -16.34 -3.46 -6.95
C LEU A 152 -16.57 -4.22 -8.28
N LYS A 153 -16.73 -3.49 -9.39
CA LYS A 153 -16.83 -4.12 -10.72
C LYS A 153 -15.58 -4.91 -11.08
N LYS A 154 -14.38 -4.33 -10.86
CA LYS A 154 -13.10 -5.01 -11.10
C LYS A 154 -12.93 -6.23 -10.20
N LEU A 155 -13.28 -6.11 -8.92
CA LEU A 155 -13.22 -7.21 -7.96
C LEU A 155 -14.16 -8.36 -8.37
N ASN A 156 -15.40 -8.05 -8.73
CA ASN A 156 -16.37 -9.03 -9.18
C ASN A 156 -15.94 -9.74 -10.47
N ALA A 157 -15.37 -8.99 -11.43
CA ALA A 157 -14.83 -9.58 -12.65
C ALA A 157 -13.71 -10.59 -12.36
N LEU A 158 -12.83 -10.29 -11.41
CA LEU A 158 -11.77 -11.19 -10.99
C LEU A 158 -12.28 -12.45 -10.28
N VAL A 159 -13.28 -12.29 -9.40
CA VAL A 159 -13.92 -13.42 -8.72
C VAL A 159 -14.55 -14.35 -9.75
N GLN A 160 -15.32 -13.80 -10.71
CA GLN A 160 -15.93 -14.58 -11.77
C GLN A 160 -14.91 -15.25 -12.69
N ALA A 161 -13.80 -14.57 -13.00
CA ALA A 161 -12.71 -15.16 -13.79
C ALA A 161 -12.05 -16.35 -13.07
N LYS A 162 -11.88 -16.26 -11.74
CA LYS A 162 -11.37 -17.37 -10.92
C LYS A 162 -12.33 -18.54 -10.82
N GLU A 163 -13.62 -18.28 -10.73
CA GLU A 163 -14.65 -19.33 -10.69
C GLU A 163 -14.77 -20.07 -12.03
N LYS A 164 -14.58 -19.35 -13.15
CA LYS A 164 -14.60 -19.93 -14.51
C LYS A 164 -13.32 -20.65 -14.90
N SER A 165 -12.19 -20.44 -14.19
CA SER A 165 -10.95 -21.17 -14.47
C SER A 165 -11.08 -22.59 -13.92
N PRO A 166 -10.89 -23.64 -14.75
CA PRO A 166 -11.02 -25.03 -14.30
C PRO A 166 -9.95 -25.30 -13.23
N LYS A 167 -10.41 -25.81 -12.06
CA LYS A 167 -9.50 -26.33 -11.04
C LYS A 167 -8.66 -27.43 -11.70
N LYS A 168 -7.36 -27.19 -11.87
CA LYS A 168 -6.42 -28.26 -12.21
C LYS A 168 -6.44 -29.26 -11.04
N THR A 169 -7.24 -30.30 -11.20
CA THR A 169 -7.13 -31.51 -10.38
C THR A 169 -5.78 -32.14 -10.70
N LYS A 170 -4.94 -32.28 -9.69
CA LYS A 170 -3.78 -33.17 -9.71
C LYS A 170 -4.25 -34.57 -9.43
#